data_6542b6f7e3e4ecd7f5bc697798d3035e
#
_entry.id   6542b6f7e3e4ecd7f5bc697798d3035e
#
_cell.length_a   1.000
_cell.length_b   1.000
_cell.length_c   1.000
_cell.angle_alpha   90.00
_cell.angle_beta   90.00
_cell.angle_gamma   90.00
#
_symmetry.space_group_name_H-M   'P 1'
#
loop_
_entity.id
_entity.type
_entity.pdbx_description
1 polymer ?
#
loop_
_entity_poly.entity_id
_entity_poly.type
_entity_poly.pdbx_seq_one_letter_code
_entity_poly.pdbx_strand_id
1 'polypeptide(L)'
;HHIPVIIHVTELTQPLGHSTSGSHERYKSEERLKWEDDNDCNKKFEDWILKNKISTKKKIQSIKEEISLYVKDEKKLAWDHYQRPIKDSKKDLIQTINNLERTVNINEMNEMFSNLDDSNFSELIEICRRLIYKLDGSDSNDRNSLINWKNKYMDILTNKYSTDLYSISIDSLSSIPKVLPMYSDEEKFVDGRIIIRDNFDKLLENNSKIFIFGEDVGKIGDVNQGLEGLQKKHGKKRVFDTSIRESTIVGQGIGMSMRGLRPIAEIQYLDYILYALQILSDDLGTLTYRTHGGQKAPLIVRTRGHRLEGIWHSGSPLGGMISFLRGVFILTPRNMTKAAGFYNTLLDIDQPAVVIEPLNGYR
;
A
#
# COMPACT_ATOMS: atom_id res chain seq x y z
N HIS A 1 4.84 -26.18 -11.01
CA HIS A 1 5.49 -26.96 -9.94
C HIS A 1 5.72 -26.04 -8.74
N HIS A 2 5.41 -26.54 -7.53
CA HIS A 2 5.62 -25.81 -6.27
C HIS A 2 6.97 -26.23 -5.66
N ILE A 3 8.05 -25.99 -6.40
CA ILE A 3 9.40 -26.33 -6.01
C ILE A 3 10.21 -25.02 -5.83
N PRO A 4 10.89 -24.84 -4.71
CA PRO A 4 11.81 -23.70 -4.56
C PRO A 4 12.93 -23.76 -5.61
N VAL A 5 13.21 -22.63 -6.22
CA VAL A 5 14.29 -22.51 -7.22
C VAL A 5 15.12 -21.27 -6.94
N ILE A 6 16.43 -21.37 -7.24
CA ILE A 6 17.35 -20.24 -7.24
C ILE A 6 17.72 -19.97 -8.69
N ILE A 7 17.43 -18.75 -9.15
CA ILE A 7 17.88 -18.29 -10.48
C ILE A 7 19.07 -17.36 -10.26
N HIS A 8 20.25 -17.82 -10.72
CA HIS A 8 21.46 -17.01 -10.65
C HIS A 8 21.68 -16.31 -11.99
N VAL A 9 21.47 -14.98 -12.00
CA VAL A 9 21.72 -14.14 -13.16
C VAL A 9 23.09 -13.49 -13.00
N THR A 10 24.03 -13.82 -13.88
CA THR A 10 25.41 -13.35 -13.78
C THR A 10 25.68 -12.07 -14.55
N GLU A 11 24.90 -11.79 -15.59
CA GLU A 11 25.00 -10.59 -16.41
C GLU A 11 23.62 -10.09 -16.81
N LEU A 12 23.49 -8.76 -16.90
CA LEU A 12 22.27 -8.07 -17.27
C LEU A 12 22.53 -7.11 -18.43
N THR A 13 21.55 -6.99 -19.31
CA THR A 13 21.47 -5.89 -20.26
C THR A 13 20.53 -4.81 -19.72
N GLN A 14 20.87 -3.54 -19.93
CA GLN A 14 20.07 -2.39 -19.49
C GLN A 14 20.04 -1.34 -20.61
N PRO A 15 19.21 -1.55 -21.65
CA PRO A 15 19.26 -0.76 -22.87
C PRO A 15 18.82 0.69 -22.70
N LEU A 16 18.06 1.01 -21.65
CA LEU A 16 17.55 2.37 -21.42
C LEU A 16 18.05 3.01 -20.13
N GLY A 17 19.08 2.44 -19.46
CA GLY A 17 19.57 2.93 -18.19
C GLY A 17 18.61 2.68 -17.03
N HIS A 18 18.72 3.49 -15.97
CA HIS A 18 17.82 3.43 -14.80
C HIS A 18 16.38 3.82 -15.15
N SER A 19 16.27 4.77 -16.04
CA SER A 19 15.00 5.29 -16.55
C SER A 19 15.12 5.53 -18.06
N THR A 20 14.10 6.12 -18.67
CA THR A 20 14.13 6.55 -20.09
C THR A 20 15.12 7.70 -20.37
N SER A 21 15.91 8.12 -19.39
CA SER A 21 16.77 9.31 -19.47
C SER A 21 18.08 9.13 -20.26
N GLY A 22 18.42 7.91 -20.69
CA GLY A 22 19.71 7.64 -21.38
C GLY A 22 20.95 7.89 -20.52
N SER A 23 20.80 7.95 -19.20
CA SER A 23 21.89 8.34 -18.29
C SER A 23 23.04 7.33 -18.21
N HIS A 24 22.81 6.08 -18.60
CA HIS A 24 23.79 5.00 -18.57
C HIS A 24 24.94 5.23 -19.56
N GLU A 25 24.71 5.91 -20.67
CA GLU A 25 25.72 6.25 -21.67
C GLU A 25 26.81 7.16 -21.10
N ARG A 26 26.55 7.83 -19.97
CA ARG A 26 27.51 8.71 -19.31
C ARG A 26 28.57 7.97 -18.49
N TYR A 27 28.33 6.71 -18.13
CA TYR A 27 29.23 5.94 -17.27
C TYR A 27 29.62 4.57 -17.80
N LYS A 28 28.93 4.06 -18.83
CA LYS A 28 29.29 2.81 -19.50
C LYS A 28 30.27 3.08 -20.65
N SER A 29 31.22 2.15 -20.87
CA SER A 29 32.08 2.20 -22.04
C SER A 29 31.31 1.85 -23.32
N GLU A 30 31.81 2.28 -24.48
CA GLU A 30 31.24 1.94 -25.78
C GLU A 30 31.19 0.43 -26.00
N GLU A 31 32.20 -0.31 -25.57
CA GLU A 31 32.22 -1.76 -25.65
C GLU A 31 31.13 -2.40 -24.82
N ARG A 32 30.87 -1.85 -23.62
CA ARG A 32 29.75 -2.32 -22.76
C ARG A 32 28.39 -2.04 -23.40
N LEU A 33 28.18 -0.87 -23.93
CA LEU A 33 26.93 -0.51 -24.62
C LEU A 33 26.70 -1.41 -25.83
N LYS A 34 27.76 -1.65 -26.63
CA LYS A 34 27.68 -2.58 -27.75
C LYS A 34 27.38 -4.00 -27.31
N TRP A 35 28.02 -4.47 -26.25
CA TRP A 35 27.76 -5.81 -25.69
C TRP A 35 26.31 -5.94 -25.24
N GLU A 36 25.72 -4.92 -24.60
CA GLU A 36 24.32 -4.92 -24.19
C GLU A 36 23.37 -4.94 -25.38
N ASP A 37 23.67 -4.17 -26.44
CA ASP A 37 22.89 -4.22 -27.68
C ASP A 37 22.95 -5.59 -28.37
N ASP A 38 24.16 -6.18 -28.47
CA ASP A 38 24.36 -7.49 -29.07
C ASP A 38 23.75 -8.64 -28.27
N ASN A 39 23.60 -8.44 -26.93
CA ASN A 39 23.02 -9.42 -26.01
C ASN A 39 21.59 -9.05 -25.55
N ASP A 40 20.93 -8.13 -26.23
CA ASP A 40 19.53 -7.81 -25.97
C ASP A 40 18.66 -9.08 -25.96
N CYS A 41 17.83 -9.24 -24.91
CA CYS A 41 17.05 -10.46 -24.71
C CYS A 41 16.08 -10.75 -25.86
N ASN A 42 15.51 -9.72 -26.48
CA ASN A 42 14.60 -9.88 -27.60
C ASN A 42 15.35 -10.33 -28.86
N LYS A 43 16.54 -9.76 -29.12
CA LYS A 43 17.39 -10.19 -30.24
C LYS A 43 17.82 -11.66 -30.07
N LYS A 44 18.29 -12.04 -28.89
CA LYS A 44 18.68 -13.44 -28.59
C LYS A 44 17.50 -14.40 -28.70
N PHE A 45 16.33 -13.99 -28.29
CA PHE A 45 15.12 -14.82 -28.41
C PHE A 45 14.65 -14.95 -29.86
N GLU A 46 14.73 -13.88 -30.64
CA GLU A 46 14.47 -13.94 -32.09
C GLU A 46 15.42 -14.92 -32.79
N ASP A 47 16.74 -14.83 -32.52
CA ASP A 47 17.73 -15.75 -33.05
C ASP A 47 17.42 -17.20 -32.68
N TRP A 48 17.01 -17.45 -31.44
CA TRP A 48 16.61 -18.78 -30.98
C TRP A 48 15.38 -19.30 -31.73
N ILE A 49 14.33 -18.45 -31.93
CA ILE A 49 13.13 -18.80 -32.70
C ILE A 49 13.50 -19.19 -34.14
N LEU A 50 14.36 -18.40 -34.77
CA LEU A 50 14.82 -18.65 -36.14
C LEU A 50 15.67 -19.92 -36.26
N LYS A 51 16.61 -20.09 -35.33
CA LYS A 51 17.49 -21.29 -35.28
C LYS A 51 16.69 -22.56 -35.09
N ASN A 52 15.65 -22.54 -34.29
CA ASN A 52 14.77 -23.69 -34.03
C ASN A 52 13.63 -23.82 -35.08
N LYS A 53 13.63 -22.99 -36.11
CA LYS A 53 12.62 -23.02 -37.21
C LYS A 53 11.16 -22.91 -36.72
N ILE A 54 10.94 -22.23 -35.57
CA ILE A 54 9.60 -22.01 -34.99
C ILE A 54 8.84 -20.98 -35.85
N SER A 55 9.56 -19.99 -36.42
CA SER A 55 8.97 -18.95 -37.28
C SER A 55 9.97 -18.54 -38.35
N THR A 56 9.55 -17.64 -39.26
CA THR A 56 10.40 -17.08 -40.31
C THR A 56 10.68 -15.60 -40.03
N LYS A 57 11.81 -15.08 -40.53
CA LYS A 57 12.17 -13.67 -40.40
C LYS A 57 11.07 -12.74 -40.91
N LYS A 58 10.43 -13.10 -42.07
CA LYS A 58 9.33 -12.34 -42.66
C LYS A 58 8.12 -12.26 -41.72
N LYS A 59 7.75 -13.38 -41.07
CA LYS A 59 6.62 -13.41 -40.13
C LYS A 59 6.92 -12.61 -38.85
N ILE A 60 8.13 -12.72 -38.33
CA ILE A 60 8.55 -11.94 -37.16
C ILE A 60 8.53 -10.45 -37.46
N GLN A 61 9.03 -10.02 -38.62
CA GLN A 61 9.02 -8.64 -39.05
C GLN A 61 7.60 -8.10 -39.18
N SER A 62 6.70 -8.88 -39.79
CA SER A 62 5.28 -8.52 -39.92
C SER A 62 4.62 -8.32 -38.54
N ILE A 63 4.92 -9.20 -37.58
CA ILE A 63 4.42 -9.07 -36.20
C ILE A 63 4.96 -7.79 -35.55
N LYS A 64 6.25 -7.49 -35.68
CA LYS A 64 6.85 -6.27 -35.13
C LYS A 64 6.17 -5.01 -35.70
N GLU A 65 5.91 -4.96 -36.99
CA GLU A 65 5.24 -3.82 -37.65
C GLU A 65 3.79 -3.68 -37.16
N GLU A 66 3.03 -4.77 -37.12
CA GLU A 66 1.65 -4.80 -36.64
C GLU A 66 1.56 -4.33 -35.18
N ILE A 67 2.39 -4.89 -34.28
CA ILE A 67 2.41 -4.52 -32.86
C ILE A 67 2.89 -3.08 -32.65
N SER A 68 3.84 -2.59 -33.47
CA SER A 68 4.27 -1.19 -33.37
C SER A 68 3.14 -0.21 -33.69
N LEU A 69 2.31 -0.51 -34.71
CA LEU A 69 1.12 0.28 -35.03
C LEU A 69 0.08 0.17 -33.94
N TYR A 70 -0.23 -1.05 -33.50
CA TYR A 70 -1.18 -1.30 -32.42
C TYR A 70 -0.83 -0.52 -31.14
N VAL A 71 0.43 -0.56 -30.69
CA VAL A 71 0.88 0.18 -29.50
C VAL A 71 0.72 1.70 -29.68
N LYS A 72 0.97 2.24 -30.87
CA LYS A 72 0.76 3.66 -31.16
C LYS A 72 -0.70 4.07 -31.04
N ASP A 73 -1.59 3.25 -31.59
CA ASP A 73 -3.03 3.50 -31.56
C ASP A 73 -3.58 3.37 -30.13
N GLU A 74 -3.19 2.34 -29.40
CA GLU A 74 -3.58 2.15 -28.01
C GLU A 74 -3.07 3.29 -27.10
N LYS A 75 -1.85 3.76 -27.33
CA LYS A 75 -1.33 4.93 -26.61
C LYS A 75 -2.20 6.17 -26.85
N LYS A 76 -2.62 6.41 -28.09
CA LYS A 76 -3.49 7.53 -28.45
C LYS A 76 -4.86 7.39 -27.79
N LEU A 77 -5.46 6.20 -27.88
CA LEU A 77 -6.75 5.90 -27.26
C LEU A 77 -6.70 6.09 -25.74
N ALA A 78 -5.66 5.58 -25.09
CA ALA A 78 -5.47 5.75 -23.66
C ALA A 78 -5.36 7.23 -23.26
N TRP A 79 -4.62 8.02 -24.04
CA TRP A 79 -4.50 9.45 -23.79
C TRP A 79 -5.82 10.20 -23.99
N ASP A 80 -6.55 9.88 -25.07
CA ASP A 80 -7.86 10.46 -25.33
C ASP A 80 -8.88 10.12 -24.24
N HIS A 81 -8.86 8.86 -23.74
CA HIS A 81 -9.71 8.43 -22.62
C HIS A 81 -9.34 9.16 -21.31
N TYR A 82 -8.05 9.36 -21.07
CA TYR A 82 -7.59 10.10 -19.89
C TYR A 82 -8.04 11.56 -19.92
N GLN A 83 -7.90 12.22 -21.08
CA GLN A 83 -8.22 13.65 -21.23
C GLN A 83 -9.71 13.94 -21.32
N ARG A 84 -10.53 13.04 -21.85
CA ARG A 84 -11.96 13.27 -22.08
C ARG A 84 -12.70 13.78 -20.83
N PRO A 85 -12.61 13.11 -19.65
CA PRO A 85 -13.29 13.60 -18.44
C PRO A 85 -12.84 15.00 -18.02
N ILE A 86 -11.57 15.35 -18.25
CA ILE A 86 -11.02 16.67 -17.92
C ILE A 86 -11.60 17.73 -18.83
N LYS A 87 -11.60 17.46 -20.15
CA LYS A 87 -12.20 18.36 -21.16
C LYS A 87 -13.71 18.56 -20.93
N ASP A 88 -14.42 17.52 -20.56
CA ASP A 88 -15.85 17.58 -20.28
C ASP A 88 -16.12 18.39 -19.01
N SER A 89 -15.30 18.22 -17.96
CA SER A 89 -15.41 19.04 -16.74
C SER A 89 -15.05 20.51 -16.96
N LYS A 90 -14.08 20.79 -17.84
CA LYS A 90 -13.73 22.15 -18.25
C LYS A 90 -14.92 22.82 -18.96
N LYS A 91 -15.56 22.11 -19.89
CA LYS A 91 -16.79 22.62 -20.57
C LYS A 91 -17.92 22.88 -19.57
N ASP A 92 -18.14 21.95 -18.64
CA ASP A 92 -19.17 22.09 -17.61
C ASP A 92 -18.89 23.29 -16.67
N LEU A 93 -17.60 23.54 -16.31
CA LEU A 93 -17.22 24.72 -15.54
C LEU A 93 -17.46 26.01 -16.32
N ILE A 94 -17.05 26.07 -17.58
CA ILE A 94 -17.26 27.24 -18.45
C ILE A 94 -18.78 27.51 -18.59
N GLN A 95 -19.59 26.49 -18.80
CA GLN A 95 -21.03 26.64 -18.87
C GLN A 95 -21.62 27.14 -17.54
N THR A 96 -21.16 26.60 -16.41
CA THR A 96 -21.57 27.09 -15.08
C THR A 96 -21.26 28.56 -14.90
N ILE A 97 -20.06 29.00 -15.28
CA ILE A 97 -19.62 30.40 -15.18
C ILE A 97 -20.44 31.32 -16.11
N ASN A 98 -20.73 30.89 -17.33
CA ASN A 98 -21.52 31.67 -18.28
C ASN A 98 -23.00 31.86 -17.82
N ASN A 99 -23.50 30.98 -16.97
CA ASN A 99 -24.84 31.05 -16.41
C ASN A 99 -24.95 31.89 -15.12
N LEU A 100 -23.83 32.47 -14.64
CA LEU A 100 -23.84 33.32 -13.45
C LEU A 100 -24.54 34.63 -13.77
N GLU A 101 -25.38 35.11 -12.82
CA GLU A 101 -26.11 36.37 -12.93
C GLU A 101 -25.16 37.59 -12.83
N ARG A 102 -24.08 37.45 -12.10
CA ARG A 102 -23.04 38.48 -11.98
C ARG A 102 -22.02 38.36 -13.09
N THR A 103 -21.69 39.50 -13.71
CA THR A 103 -20.66 39.57 -14.76
C THR A 103 -19.29 39.27 -14.15
N VAL A 104 -18.80 38.07 -14.35
CA VAL A 104 -17.37 37.78 -14.16
C VAL A 104 -16.63 38.43 -15.33
N ASN A 105 -15.50 39.08 -15.06
CA ASN A 105 -14.71 39.71 -16.12
C ASN A 105 -14.26 38.64 -17.13
N ILE A 106 -14.89 38.64 -18.31
CA ILE A 106 -14.67 37.66 -19.39
C ILE A 106 -13.20 37.60 -19.81
N ASN A 107 -12.49 38.71 -19.79
CA ASN A 107 -11.09 38.75 -20.18
C ASN A 107 -10.20 38.06 -19.15
N GLU A 108 -10.44 38.29 -17.86
CA GLU A 108 -9.73 37.61 -16.77
C GLU A 108 -10.02 36.09 -16.80
N MET A 109 -11.26 35.73 -17.10
CA MET A 109 -11.66 34.34 -17.24
C MET A 109 -10.98 33.67 -18.42
N ASN A 110 -10.97 34.31 -19.59
CA ASN A 110 -10.29 33.79 -20.77
C ASN A 110 -8.80 33.61 -20.53
N GLU A 111 -8.15 34.52 -19.81
CA GLU A 111 -6.76 34.42 -19.41
C GLU A 111 -6.52 33.20 -18.50
N MET A 112 -7.39 32.98 -17.50
CA MET A 112 -7.33 31.82 -16.63
C MET A 112 -7.45 30.50 -17.39
N PHE A 113 -8.32 30.43 -18.41
CA PHE A 113 -8.56 29.22 -19.20
C PHE A 113 -7.59 29.04 -20.38
N SER A 114 -7.00 30.12 -20.90
CA SER A 114 -6.03 30.02 -22.01
C SER A 114 -4.70 29.39 -21.61
N ASN A 115 -4.33 29.54 -20.36
CA ASN A 115 -3.08 29.00 -19.78
C ASN A 115 -3.26 27.58 -19.18
N LEU A 116 -4.48 27.03 -19.25
CA LEU A 116 -4.75 25.69 -18.70
C LEU A 116 -4.15 24.61 -19.59
N ASP A 117 -3.30 23.81 -19.00
CA ASP A 117 -2.98 22.50 -19.55
C ASP A 117 -4.21 21.59 -19.38
N ASP A 118 -4.79 21.14 -20.49
CA ASP A 118 -5.97 20.25 -20.51
C ASP A 118 -5.72 18.88 -19.84
N SER A 119 -4.55 18.69 -19.25
CA SER A 119 -4.15 17.42 -18.62
C SER A 119 -4.45 17.30 -17.12
N ASN A 120 -4.97 18.38 -16.47
CA ASN A 120 -4.98 18.43 -15.02
C ASN A 120 -6.31 18.94 -14.42
N PHE A 121 -6.97 18.09 -13.63
CA PHE A 121 -8.17 18.46 -12.86
C PHE A 121 -7.91 19.48 -11.75
N SER A 122 -6.71 19.48 -11.16
CA SER A 122 -6.43 20.35 -10.01
C SER A 122 -6.52 21.83 -10.37
N GLU A 123 -6.14 22.18 -11.59
CA GLU A 123 -6.23 23.56 -12.09
C GLU A 123 -7.68 24.04 -12.23
N LEU A 124 -8.57 23.16 -12.73
CA LEU A 124 -10.01 23.47 -12.82
C LEU A 124 -10.63 23.69 -11.43
N ILE A 125 -10.27 22.85 -10.46
CA ILE A 125 -10.71 23.01 -9.07
C ILE A 125 -10.15 24.30 -8.46
N GLU A 126 -8.91 24.65 -8.75
CA GLU A 126 -8.30 25.90 -8.27
C GLU A 126 -9.02 27.14 -8.84
N ILE A 127 -9.30 27.16 -10.14
CA ILE A 127 -10.05 28.25 -10.76
C ILE A 127 -11.44 28.38 -10.09
N CYS A 128 -12.14 27.27 -9.95
CA CYS A 128 -13.44 27.28 -9.30
C CYS A 128 -13.37 27.82 -7.86
N ARG A 129 -12.37 27.42 -7.07
CA ARG A 129 -12.13 27.95 -5.72
C ARG A 129 -11.86 29.44 -5.69
N ARG A 130 -11.04 29.95 -6.61
CA ARG A 130 -10.75 31.39 -6.74
C ARG A 130 -12.01 32.20 -7.05
N LEU A 131 -12.89 31.66 -7.93
CA LEU A 131 -14.17 32.30 -8.23
C LEU A 131 -15.12 32.27 -7.04
N ILE A 132 -15.24 31.16 -6.32
CA ILE A 132 -16.02 31.06 -5.08
C ILE A 132 -15.54 32.08 -4.04
N TYR A 133 -14.23 32.26 -3.90
CA TYR A 133 -13.65 33.26 -2.99
C TYR A 133 -13.98 34.69 -3.40
N LYS A 134 -13.93 35.02 -4.71
CA LYS A 134 -14.30 36.35 -5.22
C LYS A 134 -15.78 36.68 -5.00
N LEU A 135 -16.64 35.68 -4.92
CA LEU A 135 -18.06 35.80 -4.62
C LEU A 135 -18.37 35.67 -3.12
N ASP A 136 -17.36 35.71 -2.26
CA ASP A 136 -17.53 35.58 -0.81
C ASP A 136 -18.32 36.80 -0.24
N GLY A 137 -19.11 36.55 0.82
CA GLY A 137 -19.99 37.54 1.44
C GLY A 137 -21.36 37.65 0.79
N SER A 138 -21.69 36.84 -0.22
CA SER A 138 -23.03 36.75 -0.80
C SER A 138 -23.54 35.30 -0.74
N ASP A 139 -24.69 35.10 -0.10
CA ASP A 139 -25.52 33.88 -0.30
C ASP A 139 -26.23 34.00 -1.68
N SER A 140 -25.40 34.01 -2.74
CA SER A 140 -25.92 34.15 -4.09
C SER A 140 -26.08 32.78 -4.76
N ASN A 141 -27.08 32.64 -5.61
CA ASN A 141 -27.25 31.45 -6.47
C ASN A 141 -25.95 31.13 -7.26
N ASP A 142 -25.22 32.17 -7.65
CA ASP A 142 -23.95 32.09 -8.37
C ASP A 142 -22.88 31.32 -7.57
N ARG A 143 -22.67 31.70 -6.31
CA ARG A 143 -21.72 31.04 -5.42
C ARG A 143 -22.10 29.58 -5.18
N ASN A 144 -23.39 29.32 -4.96
CA ASN A 144 -23.89 27.97 -4.75
C ASN A 144 -23.71 27.08 -6.00
N SER A 145 -23.89 27.63 -7.21
CA SER A 145 -23.67 26.91 -8.47
C SER A 145 -22.22 26.46 -8.61
N LEU A 146 -21.25 27.32 -8.28
CA LEU A 146 -19.83 26.98 -8.29
C LEU A 146 -19.44 25.97 -7.19
N ILE A 147 -20.03 26.10 -5.99
CA ILE A 147 -19.86 25.13 -4.90
C ILE A 147 -20.37 23.75 -5.32
N ASN A 148 -21.54 23.69 -5.93
CA ASN A 148 -22.14 22.45 -6.42
C ASN A 148 -21.27 21.80 -7.50
N TRP A 149 -20.76 22.59 -8.47
CA TRP A 149 -19.82 22.10 -9.46
C TRP A 149 -18.55 21.53 -8.79
N LYS A 150 -17.95 22.30 -7.88
CA LYS A 150 -16.75 21.84 -7.15
C LYS A 150 -17.01 20.54 -6.40
N ASN A 151 -18.10 20.44 -5.67
CA ASN A 151 -18.42 19.24 -4.88
C ASN A 151 -18.64 18.03 -5.78
N LYS A 152 -19.42 18.17 -6.88
CA LYS A 152 -19.61 17.12 -7.88
C LYS A 152 -18.28 16.53 -8.37
N TYR A 153 -17.33 17.38 -8.75
CA TYR A 153 -16.05 16.90 -9.28
C TYR A 153 -15.09 16.44 -8.18
N MET A 154 -15.15 17.01 -6.98
CA MET A 154 -14.42 16.49 -5.82
C MET A 154 -14.88 15.07 -5.46
N ASP A 155 -16.18 14.78 -5.51
CA ASP A 155 -16.71 13.44 -5.26
C ASP A 155 -16.23 12.43 -6.33
N ILE A 156 -16.25 12.83 -7.61
CA ILE A 156 -15.71 12.01 -8.70
C ILE A 156 -14.21 11.72 -8.48
N LEU A 157 -13.42 12.75 -8.12
CA LEU A 157 -11.99 12.59 -7.88
C LEU A 157 -11.72 11.75 -6.63
N THR A 158 -12.48 11.94 -5.57
CA THR A 158 -12.38 11.14 -4.35
C THR A 158 -12.64 9.66 -4.64
N ASN A 159 -13.71 9.37 -5.36
CA ASN A 159 -14.03 8.00 -5.77
C ASN A 159 -12.97 7.39 -6.70
N LYS A 160 -12.35 8.20 -7.57
CA LYS A 160 -11.30 7.73 -8.50
C LYS A 160 -9.95 7.50 -7.84
N TYR A 161 -9.55 8.37 -6.89
CA TYR A 161 -8.18 8.40 -6.36
C TYR A 161 -8.06 8.01 -4.89
N SER A 162 -9.17 7.87 -4.16
CA SER A 162 -9.17 7.52 -2.73
C SER A 162 -9.90 6.20 -2.44
N THR A 163 -10.33 5.48 -3.48
CA THR A 163 -10.86 4.11 -3.37
C THR A 163 -9.73 3.11 -3.20
N ASP A 164 -10.06 1.91 -2.73
CA ASP A 164 -9.14 0.78 -2.59
C ASP A 164 -7.97 0.98 -1.60
N LEU A 165 -7.90 2.13 -0.88
CA LEU A 165 -6.92 2.30 0.18
C LEU A 165 -7.28 1.45 1.41
N TYR A 166 -8.58 1.38 1.73
CA TYR A 166 -9.15 0.50 2.74
C TYR A 166 -10.16 -0.44 2.09
N SER A 167 -10.27 -1.65 2.60
CA SER A 167 -11.22 -2.63 2.10
C SER A 167 -12.67 -2.19 2.36
N ILE A 168 -13.54 -2.40 1.38
CA ILE A 168 -14.99 -2.27 1.48
C ILE A 168 -15.70 -3.62 1.35
N SER A 169 -14.94 -4.72 1.44
CA SER A 169 -15.48 -6.07 1.36
C SER A 169 -16.29 -6.43 2.61
N ILE A 170 -16.95 -7.59 2.57
CA ILE A 170 -17.62 -8.15 3.74
C ILE A 170 -16.66 -8.46 4.89
N ASP A 171 -15.38 -8.70 4.56
CA ASP A 171 -14.31 -8.97 5.52
C ASP A 171 -13.57 -7.69 5.95
N SER A 172 -14.11 -6.50 5.66
CA SER A 172 -13.53 -5.24 6.11
C SER A 172 -13.80 -4.99 7.59
N LEU A 173 -12.93 -4.21 8.25
CA LEU A 173 -13.11 -3.85 9.66
C LEU A 173 -14.48 -3.19 9.94
N SER A 174 -15.02 -2.42 8.99
CA SER A 174 -16.33 -1.77 9.12
C SER A 174 -17.51 -2.75 9.08
N SER A 175 -17.30 -3.95 8.56
CA SER A 175 -18.34 -5.00 8.42
C SER A 175 -18.36 -5.98 9.59
N ILE A 176 -17.30 -6.03 10.39
CA ILE A 176 -17.21 -6.95 11.54
C ILE A 176 -18.07 -6.43 12.71
N PRO A 177 -18.92 -7.27 13.30
CA PRO A 177 -19.73 -6.87 14.45
C PRO A 177 -18.86 -6.59 15.68
N LYS A 178 -19.25 -5.60 16.46
CA LYS A 178 -18.58 -5.26 17.71
C LYS A 178 -18.83 -6.36 18.75
N VAL A 179 -17.76 -6.97 19.25
CA VAL A 179 -17.80 -7.96 20.35
C VAL A 179 -17.22 -7.30 21.61
N LEU A 180 -18.00 -7.28 22.69
CA LEU A 180 -17.53 -6.77 23.97
C LEU A 180 -16.86 -7.89 24.77
N PRO A 181 -15.85 -7.57 25.62
CA PRO A 181 -15.27 -8.55 26.51
C PRO A 181 -16.30 -9.01 27.55
N MET A 182 -16.31 -10.32 27.81
CA MET A 182 -17.09 -10.91 28.88
C MET A 182 -16.17 -11.24 30.04
N TYR A 183 -16.58 -10.87 31.25
CA TYR A 183 -15.86 -11.18 32.49
C TYR A 183 -16.69 -12.19 33.29
N SER A 184 -16.01 -13.11 33.98
CA SER A 184 -16.65 -13.99 34.93
C SER A 184 -16.87 -13.30 36.26
N ASP A 185 -17.82 -13.81 37.04
CA ASP A 185 -18.05 -13.30 38.43
C ASP A 185 -16.86 -13.58 39.35
N GLU A 186 -16.03 -14.57 39.04
CA GLU A 186 -14.78 -14.87 39.70
C GLU A 186 -13.61 -14.23 38.96
N GLU A 187 -13.15 -13.09 39.42
CA GLU A 187 -12.00 -12.40 38.84
C GLU A 187 -10.69 -13.10 39.23
N LYS A 188 -9.85 -13.37 38.25
CA LYS A 188 -8.47 -13.79 38.45
C LYS A 188 -7.54 -12.69 38.00
N PHE A 189 -6.72 -12.21 38.92
CA PHE A 189 -5.63 -11.30 38.59
C PHE A 189 -4.46 -12.12 38.06
N VAL A 190 -4.04 -11.80 36.82
CA VAL A 190 -2.90 -12.44 36.17
C VAL A 190 -2.05 -11.39 35.46
N ASP A 191 -0.79 -11.70 35.22
CA ASP A 191 0.06 -10.86 34.37
C ASP A 191 -0.55 -10.73 32.99
N GLY A 192 -0.48 -9.54 32.40
CA GLY A 192 -1.03 -9.30 31.07
C GLY A 192 -0.39 -10.17 29.98
N ARG A 193 0.88 -10.60 30.16
CA ARG A 193 1.55 -11.57 29.28
C ARG A 193 0.81 -12.90 29.18
N ILE A 194 0.17 -13.34 30.26
CA ILE A 194 -0.61 -14.59 30.30
C ILE A 194 -1.86 -14.46 29.45
N ILE A 195 -2.55 -13.31 29.50
CA ILE A 195 -3.72 -13.04 28.65
C ILE A 195 -3.35 -13.13 27.16
N ILE A 196 -2.26 -12.52 26.77
CA ILE A 196 -1.78 -12.54 25.37
C ILE A 196 -1.36 -13.96 24.95
N ARG A 197 -0.58 -14.64 25.79
CA ARG A 197 -0.14 -16.02 25.55
C ARG A 197 -1.31 -16.96 25.36
N ASP A 198 -2.26 -16.95 26.27
CA ASP A 198 -3.39 -17.88 26.26
C ASP A 198 -4.34 -17.59 25.10
N ASN A 199 -4.49 -16.31 24.71
CA ASN A 199 -5.23 -15.93 23.50
C ASN A 199 -4.55 -16.48 22.24
N PHE A 200 -3.24 -16.29 22.06
CA PHE A 200 -2.52 -16.82 20.91
C PHE A 200 -2.48 -18.34 20.90
N ASP A 201 -2.43 -18.99 22.08
CA ASP A 201 -2.53 -20.43 22.19
C ASP A 201 -3.83 -20.95 21.57
N LYS A 202 -4.97 -20.36 21.94
CA LYS A 202 -6.28 -20.71 21.39
C LYS A 202 -6.40 -20.39 19.90
N LEU A 203 -5.89 -19.27 19.45
CA LEU A 203 -5.90 -18.90 18.04
C LEU A 203 -5.09 -19.89 17.20
N LEU A 204 -3.91 -20.31 17.65
CA LEU A 204 -3.07 -21.29 16.99
C LEU A 204 -3.69 -22.69 16.97
N GLU A 205 -4.44 -23.08 18.02
CA GLU A 205 -5.20 -24.33 18.06
C GLU A 205 -6.31 -24.34 16.99
N ASN A 206 -7.04 -23.24 16.87
CA ASN A 206 -8.25 -23.17 16.06
C ASN A 206 -8.00 -22.86 14.59
N ASN A 207 -6.85 -22.27 14.24
CA ASN A 207 -6.58 -21.84 12.87
C ASN A 207 -5.15 -22.20 12.43
N SER A 208 -5.07 -23.19 11.53
CA SER A 208 -3.79 -23.69 10.99
C SER A 208 -3.05 -22.68 10.09
N LYS A 209 -3.73 -21.61 9.64
CA LYS A 209 -3.13 -20.56 8.80
C LYS A 209 -2.37 -19.50 9.61
N ILE A 210 -2.49 -19.48 10.93
CA ILE A 210 -1.80 -18.49 11.79
C ILE A 210 -0.34 -18.90 11.98
N PHE A 211 0.55 -17.94 11.79
CA PHE A 211 1.98 -18.05 12.02
C PHE A 211 2.44 -16.83 12.83
N ILE A 212 3.28 -17.06 13.84
CA ILE A 212 3.84 -16.00 14.67
C ILE A 212 5.36 -16.08 14.58
N PHE A 213 6.01 -15.00 14.20
CA PHE A 213 7.45 -14.98 14.01
C PHE A 213 8.05 -13.58 14.20
N GLY A 214 9.33 -13.55 14.51
CA GLY A 214 10.10 -12.34 14.74
C GLY A 214 11.37 -12.70 15.52
N GLU A 215 12.09 -11.70 15.96
CA GLU A 215 13.25 -11.87 16.81
C GLU A 215 12.82 -12.38 18.21
N ASP A 216 13.45 -13.44 18.71
CA ASP A 216 13.18 -14.06 20.04
C ASP A 216 11.75 -14.57 20.26
N VAL A 217 10.95 -14.71 19.22
CA VAL A 217 9.56 -15.18 19.27
C VAL A 217 9.46 -16.65 19.63
N GLY A 218 10.42 -17.45 19.16
CA GLY A 218 10.38 -18.91 19.22
C GLY A 218 10.61 -19.49 20.59
N LYS A 219 11.86 -19.88 20.89
CA LYS A 219 12.21 -20.61 22.10
C LYS A 219 12.00 -19.80 23.37
N ILE A 220 12.36 -18.52 23.34
CA ILE A 220 12.20 -17.59 24.47
C ILE A 220 10.74 -17.23 24.71
N GLY A 221 9.95 -17.15 23.63
CA GLY A 221 8.53 -16.78 23.70
C GLY A 221 8.31 -15.27 23.81
N ASP A 222 9.09 -14.51 23.06
CA ASP A 222 9.34 -13.07 23.04
C ASP A 222 10.01 -12.53 24.33
N VAL A 223 10.57 -11.32 24.23
CA VAL A 223 11.32 -10.68 25.33
C VAL A 223 10.47 -10.37 26.57
N ASN A 224 9.15 -10.30 26.44
CA ASN A 224 8.21 -10.11 27.53
C ASN A 224 7.42 -11.39 27.87
N GLN A 225 7.75 -12.52 27.23
CA GLN A 225 7.16 -13.83 27.46
C GLN A 225 5.65 -13.93 27.16
N GLY A 226 5.15 -13.07 26.28
CA GLY A 226 3.77 -13.15 25.80
C GLY A 226 3.50 -14.33 24.84
N LEU A 227 4.54 -15.09 24.46
CA LEU A 227 4.48 -16.27 23.60
C LEU A 227 5.17 -17.50 24.24
N GLU A 228 5.46 -17.43 25.56
CA GLU A 228 6.17 -18.47 26.29
C GLU A 228 5.52 -19.85 26.10
N GLY A 229 6.35 -20.84 25.69
CA GLY A 229 5.91 -22.22 25.52
C GLY A 229 5.15 -22.52 24.22
N LEU A 230 4.70 -21.51 23.45
CA LEU A 230 3.89 -21.72 22.24
C LEU A 230 4.66 -22.44 21.13
N GLN A 231 5.95 -22.18 20.96
CA GLN A 231 6.77 -22.92 20.00
C GLN A 231 6.83 -24.41 20.34
N LYS A 232 6.99 -24.75 21.63
CA LYS A 232 7.00 -26.17 22.08
C LYS A 232 5.67 -26.85 21.79
N LYS A 233 4.55 -26.16 21.96
CA LYS A 233 3.20 -26.70 21.79
C LYS A 233 2.80 -26.82 20.32
N HIS A 234 3.01 -25.75 19.54
CA HIS A 234 2.52 -25.64 18.16
C HIS A 234 3.57 -25.93 17.08
N GLY A 235 4.82 -26.08 17.48
CA GLY A 235 5.94 -26.44 16.60
C GLY A 235 6.68 -25.25 15.99
N LYS A 236 7.95 -25.51 15.66
CA LYS A 236 8.88 -24.52 15.10
C LYS A 236 8.49 -23.96 13.73
N LYS A 237 7.56 -24.61 13.02
CA LYS A 237 7.07 -24.11 11.73
C LYS A 237 5.96 -23.07 11.89
N ARG A 238 5.32 -23.02 13.04
CA ARG A 238 4.19 -22.12 13.33
C ARG A 238 4.59 -20.93 14.20
N VAL A 239 5.53 -21.13 15.15
CA VAL A 239 6.05 -20.10 16.06
C VAL A 239 7.57 -20.20 15.97
N PHE A 240 8.23 -19.18 15.40
CA PHE A 240 9.66 -19.29 15.08
C PHE A 240 10.42 -17.96 15.13
N ASP A 241 11.71 -18.09 15.36
CA ASP A 241 12.65 -16.98 15.34
C ASP A 241 13.05 -16.59 13.92
N THR A 242 13.35 -15.32 13.73
CA THR A 242 13.96 -14.75 12.52
C THR A 242 15.28 -14.10 12.86
N SER A 243 16.02 -13.67 11.82
CA SER A 243 17.15 -12.77 12.01
C SER A 243 16.69 -11.38 12.45
N ILE A 244 17.61 -10.60 13.02
CA ILE A 244 17.40 -9.21 13.39
C ILE A 244 17.38 -8.32 12.14
N ARG A 245 16.23 -8.22 11.51
CA ARG A 245 16.01 -7.38 10.33
C ARG A 245 14.51 -7.12 10.13
N GLU A 246 14.04 -6.02 10.66
CA GLU A 246 12.61 -5.67 10.71
C GLU A 246 11.99 -5.55 9.31
N SER A 247 12.72 -5.01 8.34
CA SER A 247 12.26 -4.95 6.95
C SER A 247 12.02 -6.34 6.35
N THR A 248 12.87 -7.32 6.66
CA THR A 248 12.72 -8.71 6.20
C THR A 248 11.55 -9.39 6.92
N ILE A 249 11.39 -9.17 8.23
CA ILE A 249 10.28 -9.70 9.02
C ILE A 249 8.94 -9.26 8.43
N VAL A 250 8.78 -7.95 8.16
CA VAL A 250 7.57 -7.41 7.54
C VAL A 250 7.38 -7.93 6.13
N GLY A 251 8.44 -7.92 5.29
CA GLY A 251 8.39 -8.42 3.92
C GLY A 251 7.98 -9.90 3.84
N GLN A 252 8.49 -10.74 4.74
CA GLN A 252 8.06 -12.13 4.87
C GLN A 252 6.57 -12.23 5.22
N GLY A 253 6.10 -11.39 6.16
CA GLY A 253 4.70 -11.32 6.54
C GLY A 253 3.78 -10.93 5.38
N ILE A 254 4.19 -9.95 4.57
CA ILE A 254 3.46 -9.54 3.35
C ILE A 254 3.33 -10.75 2.41
N GLY A 255 4.45 -11.40 2.08
CA GLY A 255 4.46 -12.55 1.19
C GLY A 255 3.60 -13.72 1.69
N MET A 256 3.64 -14.03 2.99
CA MET A 256 2.80 -15.06 3.61
C MET A 256 1.31 -14.69 3.52
N SER A 257 0.96 -13.43 3.81
CA SER A 257 -0.41 -12.93 3.72
C SER A 257 -0.98 -13.02 2.31
N MET A 258 -0.20 -12.61 1.31
CA MET A 258 -0.58 -12.71 -0.11
C MET A 258 -0.80 -14.16 -0.57
N ARG A 259 -0.25 -15.14 0.14
CA ARG A 259 -0.47 -16.58 -0.10
C ARG A 259 -1.60 -17.19 0.73
N GLY A 260 -2.40 -16.35 1.39
CA GLY A 260 -3.58 -16.78 2.15
C GLY A 260 -3.30 -17.28 3.56
N LEU A 261 -2.09 -17.05 4.09
CA LEU A 261 -1.76 -17.27 5.48
C LEU A 261 -2.15 -16.07 6.35
N ARG A 262 -2.16 -16.24 7.65
CA ARG A 262 -2.50 -15.21 8.65
C ARG A 262 -1.30 -14.95 9.56
N PRO A 263 -0.27 -14.26 9.06
CA PRO A 263 0.96 -14.02 9.81
C PRO A 263 0.79 -12.90 10.84
N ILE A 264 1.42 -13.10 11.99
CA ILE A 264 1.67 -12.10 13.02
C ILE A 264 3.19 -11.94 13.07
N ALA A 265 3.67 -10.84 12.49
CA ALA A 265 5.10 -10.52 12.44
C ALA A 265 5.45 -9.62 13.62
N GLU A 266 6.40 -10.04 14.45
CA GLU A 266 6.79 -9.28 15.63
C GLU A 266 8.02 -8.43 15.37
N ILE A 267 7.90 -7.14 15.71
CA ILE A 267 9.00 -6.21 15.91
C ILE A 267 9.09 -5.96 17.41
N GLN A 268 10.25 -6.25 18.02
CA GLN A 268 10.36 -6.27 19.48
C GLN A 268 9.86 -5.01 20.17
N TYR A 269 10.29 -3.83 19.68
CA TYR A 269 9.93 -2.54 20.25
C TYR A 269 9.54 -1.53 19.17
N LEU A 270 8.66 -0.60 19.51
CA LEU A 270 8.10 0.38 18.60
C LEU A 270 9.14 1.27 17.90
N ASP A 271 10.20 1.64 18.58
CA ASP A 271 11.29 2.43 18.02
C ASP A 271 12.04 1.70 16.89
N TYR A 272 12.09 0.39 16.89
CA TYR A 272 12.69 -0.41 15.81
C TYR A 272 11.82 -0.48 14.55
N ILE A 273 10.54 -0.12 14.62
CA ILE A 273 9.65 -0.14 13.47
C ILE A 273 10.11 0.80 12.34
N LEU A 274 10.95 1.79 12.67
CA LEU A 274 11.55 2.70 11.70
C LEU A 274 12.36 1.96 10.61
N TYR A 275 12.98 0.83 10.94
CA TYR A 275 13.70 -0.01 9.99
C TYR A 275 12.79 -0.74 8.98
N ALA A 276 11.51 -0.81 9.28
CA ALA A 276 10.49 -1.41 8.40
C ALA A 276 9.50 -0.37 7.85
N LEU A 277 9.62 0.91 8.22
CA LEU A 277 8.62 1.93 7.90
C LEU A 277 8.39 2.08 6.39
N GLN A 278 9.45 2.00 5.58
CA GLN A 278 9.32 2.04 4.12
C GLN A 278 8.50 0.85 3.60
N ILE A 279 8.80 -0.36 4.04
CA ILE A 279 8.09 -1.57 3.62
C ILE A 279 6.62 -1.53 4.05
N LEU A 280 6.36 -0.97 5.25
CA LEU A 280 4.99 -0.79 5.75
C LEU A 280 4.21 0.24 4.94
N SER A 281 4.83 1.37 4.57
CA SER A 281 4.15 2.46 3.85
C SER A 281 4.01 2.17 2.36
N ASP A 282 5.08 1.71 1.70
CA ASP A 282 5.11 1.56 0.25
C ASP A 282 4.58 0.19 -0.20
N ASP A 283 5.07 -0.90 0.41
CA ASP A 283 4.70 -2.24 -0.06
C ASP A 283 3.38 -2.71 0.55
N LEU A 284 3.21 -2.60 1.88
CA LEU A 284 2.01 -3.07 2.56
C LEU A 284 0.84 -2.09 2.39
N GLY A 285 1.06 -0.83 2.74
CA GLY A 285 -0.01 0.17 2.80
C GLY A 285 -0.63 0.49 1.45
N THR A 286 0.14 0.43 0.36
CA THR A 286 -0.35 0.75 -0.98
C THR A 286 -0.77 -0.46 -1.81
N LEU A 287 -0.58 -1.70 -1.31
CA LEU A 287 -0.81 -2.91 -2.09
C LEU A 287 -2.23 -2.99 -2.67
N THR A 288 -3.22 -2.82 -1.82
CA THR A 288 -4.64 -2.87 -2.22
C THR A 288 -4.97 -1.75 -3.21
N TYR A 289 -4.50 -0.53 -2.93
CA TYR A 289 -4.68 0.63 -3.81
C TYR A 289 -4.05 0.43 -5.18
N ARG A 290 -2.77 0.03 -5.24
CA ARG A 290 -2.04 -0.17 -6.51
C ARG A 290 -2.64 -1.26 -7.39
N THR A 291 -3.35 -2.20 -6.80
CA THR A 291 -3.94 -3.34 -7.50
C THR A 291 -5.46 -3.24 -7.67
N HIS A 292 -6.05 -2.08 -7.41
CA HIS A 292 -7.51 -1.88 -7.43
C HIS A 292 -8.28 -2.96 -6.66
N GLY A 293 -7.84 -3.25 -5.43
CA GLY A 293 -8.43 -4.29 -4.59
C GLY A 293 -8.09 -5.72 -5.00
N GLY A 294 -7.30 -5.92 -6.06
CA GLY A 294 -6.97 -7.24 -6.61
C GLY A 294 -6.01 -8.07 -5.75
N GLN A 295 -5.19 -7.41 -4.90
CA GLN A 295 -4.29 -8.07 -3.96
C GLN A 295 -4.47 -7.50 -2.56
N LYS A 296 -4.41 -8.39 -1.57
CA LYS A 296 -4.54 -8.06 -0.16
C LYS A 296 -3.45 -8.77 0.64
N ALA A 297 -2.97 -8.12 1.68
CA ALA A 297 -2.00 -8.69 2.61
C ALA A 297 -2.43 -8.39 4.04
N PRO A 298 -3.36 -9.15 4.63
CA PRO A 298 -3.83 -8.95 6.00
C PRO A 298 -2.78 -9.38 7.04
N LEU A 299 -1.64 -8.69 7.02
CA LEU A 299 -0.55 -8.86 7.94
C LEU A 299 -0.86 -8.13 9.25
N ILE A 300 -0.61 -8.78 10.36
CA ILE A 300 -0.59 -8.14 11.68
C ILE A 300 0.87 -7.95 12.09
N VAL A 301 1.27 -6.70 12.26
CA VAL A 301 2.56 -6.36 12.88
C VAL A 301 2.33 -6.13 14.36
N ARG A 302 2.95 -6.95 15.18
CA ARG A 302 2.90 -6.86 16.65
C ARG A 302 4.13 -6.13 17.14
N THR A 303 3.97 -5.14 18.01
CA THR A 303 5.10 -4.46 18.68
C THR A 303 4.69 -3.93 20.05
N ARG A 304 5.64 -3.46 20.81
CA ARG A 304 5.45 -2.89 22.14
C ARG A 304 5.95 -1.48 22.19
N GLY A 305 5.23 -0.60 22.86
CA GLY A 305 5.62 0.80 22.84
C GLY A 305 5.23 1.62 24.03
N HIS A 306 5.52 2.92 23.89
CA HIS A 306 5.24 3.98 24.84
C HIS A 306 6.01 3.85 26.17
N ARG A 307 7.24 3.30 26.10
CA ARG A 307 8.13 3.22 27.23
C ARG A 307 9.17 4.33 27.16
N LEU A 308 9.32 5.07 28.23
CA LEU A 308 10.37 6.07 28.42
C LEU A 308 11.44 5.51 29.38
N GLU A 309 12.24 4.56 28.90
CA GLU A 309 13.34 4.00 29.68
C GLU A 309 14.61 3.88 28.88
N GLY A 310 15.63 4.59 29.35
CA GLY A 310 16.96 4.56 28.76
C GLY A 310 17.02 5.18 27.34
N ILE A 311 18.22 5.21 26.78
CA ILE A 311 18.48 5.84 25.48
C ILE A 311 18.05 4.98 24.28
N TRP A 312 17.87 3.68 24.49
CA TRP A 312 17.61 2.73 23.39
C TRP A 312 16.13 2.49 23.09
N HIS A 313 15.23 2.77 24.06
CA HIS A 313 13.79 2.49 23.96
C HIS A 313 12.94 3.67 24.43
N SER A 314 13.44 4.88 24.26
CA SER A 314 12.78 6.11 24.71
C SER A 314 11.92 6.75 23.62
N GLY A 315 12.03 6.27 22.38
CA GLY A 315 11.31 6.82 21.24
C GLY A 315 9.89 6.29 21.08
N SER A 316 9.01 7.11 20.52
CA SER A 316 7.72 6.68 19.99
C SER A 316 7.50 7.34 18.65
N PRO A 317 7.75 6.64 17.53
CA PRO A 317 7.55 7.18 16.18
C PRO A 317 6.08 7.26 15.78
N LEU A 318 5.13 7.07 16.69
CA LEU A 318 3.69 6.99 16.41
C LEU A 318 3.16 8.18 15.61
N GLY A 319 3.59 9.40 15.92
CA GLY A 319 3.19 10.59 15.16
C GLY A 319 3.60 10.52 13.68
N GLY A 320 4.82 10.03 13.40
CA GLY A 320 5.29 9.77 12.04
C GLY A 320 4.52 8.62 11.38
N MET A 321 4.27 7.54 12.10
CA MET A 321 3.51 6.40 11.58
C MET A 321 2.10 6.81 11.12
N ILE A 322 1.38 7.62 11.89
CA ILE A 322 0.04 8.12 11.52
C ILE A 322 0.09 8.91 10.19
N SER A 323 1.16 9.63 9.96
CA SER A 323 1.34 10.42 8.73
C SER A 323 1.74 9.57 7.53
N PHE A 324 2.57 8.54 7.72
CA PHE A 324 3.14 7.74 6.63
C PHE A 324 2.36 6.47 6.31
N LEU A 325 1.74 5.83 7.31
CA LEU A 325 1.05 4.55 7.10
C LEU A 325 -0.42 4.78 6.72
N ARG A 326 -0.69 4.86 5.43
CA ARG A 326 -2.05 4.87 4.88
C ARG A 326 -2.42 3.46 4.42
N GLY A 327 -3.67 3.05 4.60
CA GLY A 327 -4.11 1.70 4.26
C GLY A 327 -3.69 0.63 5.27
N VAL A 328 -3.11 1.02 6.41
CA VAL A 328 -2.74 0.14 7.51
C VAL A 328 -3.37 0.69 8.80
N PHE A 329 -4.08 -0.14 9.53
CA PHE A 329 -4.61 0.27 10.84
C PHE A 329 -3.52 0.35 11.89
N ILE A 330 -3.54 1.40 12.70
CA ILE A 330 -2.64 1.57 13.85
C ILE A 330 -3.48 1.48 15.11
N LEU A 331 -3.25 0.46 15.91
CA LEU A 331 -4.05 0.12 17.07
C LEU A 331 -3.21 0.18 18.36
N THR A 332 -3.67 0.97 19.32
CA THR A 332 -3.04 1.14 20.63
C THR A 332 -4.01 0.68 21.71
N PRO A 333 -4.02 -0.62 22.07
CA PRO A 333 -4.88 -1.13 23.12
C PRO A 333 -4.46 -0.56 24.48
N ARG A 334 -5.44 -0.18 25.31
CA ARG A 334 -5.15 0.37 26.64
C ARG A 334 -4.79 -0.70 27.69
N ASN A 335 -5.05 -1.96 27.42
CA ASN A 335 -4.71 -3.11 28.26
C ASN A 335 -4.63 -4.40 27.44
N MET A 336 -4.16 -5.50 28.03
CA MET A 336 -3.94 -6.75 27.33
C MET A 336 -5.22 -7.49 26.94
N THR A 337 -6.33 -7.32 27.66
CA THR A 337 -7.64 -7.84 27.24
C THR A 337 -8.10 -7.18 25.93
N LYS A 338 -7.91 -5.86 25.81
CA LYS A 338 -8.17 -5.15 24.55
C LYS A 338 -7.23 -5.59 23.42
N ALA A 339 -5.95 -5.82 23.73
CA ALA A 339 -4.98 -6.32 22.76
C ALA A 339 -5.41 -7.69 22.22
N ALA A 340 -5.79 -8.61 23.08
CA ALA A 340 -6.32 -9.92 22.69
C ALA A 340 -7.55 -9.80 21.78
N GLY A 341 -8.50 -8.94 22.12
CA GLY A 341 -9.67 -8.65 21.30
C GLY A 341 -9.32 -8.08 19.92
N PHE A 342 -8.30 -7.19 19.85
CA PHE A 342 -7.83 -6.66 18.57
C PHE A 342 -7.24 -7.76 17.68
N TYR A 343 -6.41 -8.66 18.21
CA TYR A 343 -5.89 -9.79 17.44
C TYR A 343 -7.00 -10.70 16.92
N ASN A 344 -8.01 -10.99 17.74
CA ASN A 344 -9.15 -11.82 17.33
C ASN A 344 -9.89 -11.17 16.15
N THR A 345 -10.22 -9.87 16.24
CA THR A 345 -10.87 -9.12 15.15
C THR A 345 -9.99 -9.04 13.91
N LEU A 346 -8.70 -8.72 14.07
CA LEU A 346 -7.77 -8.56 12.95
C LEU A 346 -7.55 -9.86 12.17
N LEU A 347 -7.67 -11.01 12.80
CA LEU A 347 -7.55 -12.31 12.13
C LEU A 347 -8.78 -12.65 11.26
N ASP A 348 -9.88 -11.97 11.45
CA ASP A 348 -11.11 -12.16 10.66
C ASP A 348 -11.26 -11.15 9.52
N ILE A 349 -10.42 -10.09 9.49
CA ILE A 349 -10.48 -9.08 8.43
C ILE A 349 -9.40 -9.27 7.36
N ASP A 350 -9.60 -8.64 6.22
CA ASP A 350 -8.71 -8.70 5.06
C ASP A 350 -7.72 -7.51 4.96
N GLN A 351 -7.55 -6.77 6.03
CA GLN A 351 -6.76 -5.53 6.08
C GLN A 351 -5.57 -5.65 7.02
N PRO A 352 -4.44 -5.00 6.70
CA PRO A 352 -3.25 -5.01 7.54
C PRO A 352 -3.37 -4.08 8.73
N ALA A 353 -2.66 -4.40 9.80
CA ALA A 353 -2.61 -3.59 11.00
C ALA A 353 -1.27 -3.65 11.73
N VAL A 354 -0.96 -2.58 12.47
CA VAL A 354 0.08 -2.55 13.50
C VAL A 354 -0.61 -2.47 14.85
N VAL A 355 -0.32 -3.41 15.73
CA VAL A 355 -0.79 -3.42 17.12
C VAL A 355 0.37 -3.05 18.04
N ILE A 356 0.22 -1.94 18.76
CA ILE A 356 1.23 -1.41 19.68
C ILE A 356 0.77 -1.73 21.09
N GLU A 357 1.25 -2.84 21.61
CA GLU A 357 0.92 -3.29 22.97
C GLU A 357 1.52 -2.35 24.04
N PRO A 358 0.79 -2.06 25.14
CA PRO A 358 1.34 -1.28 26.24
C PRO A 358 2.41 -2.07 26.97
N LEU A 359 3.67 -1.63 26.90
CA LEU A 359 4.79 -2.37 27.50
C LEU A 359 4.59 -2.61 29.01
N ASN A 360 4.09 -1.61 29.74
CA ASN A 360 3.79 -1.73 31.17
C ASN A 360 2.55 -2.62 31.46
N GLY A 361 1.84 -3.07 30.46
CA GLY A 361 0.68 -3.95 30.59
C GLY A 361 1.02 -5.43 30.72
N TYR A 362 2.29 -5.81 30.58
CA TYR A 362 2.71 -7.22 30.61
C TYR A 362 2.77 -7.81 32.01
N ARG A 363 2.94 -6.96 33.06
CA ARG A 363 3.04 -7.35 34.48
C ARG A 363 2.12 -6.49 35.31
#